data_142c69dfd4a99feb94e6375bd6041dc9
#
_entry.id   142c69dfd4a99feb94e6375bd6041dc9
#
_cell.length_a   1.000
_cell.length_b   1.000
_cell.length_c   1.000
_cell.angle_alpha   90.00
_cell.angle_beta   90.00
_cell.angle_gamma   90.00
#
_symmetry.space_group_name_H-M   'P 1'
#
loop_
_entity.id
_entity.type
_entity.pdbx_description
1 polymer ?
#
loop_
_entity_poly.entity_id
_entity_poly.type
_entity_poly.pdbx_seq_one_letter_code
_entity_poly.pdbx_strand_id
1 'polypeptide(L)'
;MQAKNLCFYLSDHGFGHIARNIPLIAEAVRRTNGFVYVVCGKRHLEFAKANLLELLTPEQSSHIRYRAEHTDIGLILQQGTLLVDTAALTDACAQYLAERPERAKQEADWLRQHDVAAALCDMPLWSISACEQAGVTLLYVGNFTWTELYREFLPEHIWKAYAAEYQKIQHGMLYALHNPEMLEFLPRAELSETSLVARPFHPDEIRAIRAQHTCPVVFVALGMSAQFTQPVSVEGVEAHFYVTEGVPLTGSNVTVIPYSTLHTQDYVAAADYVITKAGW
;
A
#
# COMPACT_ATOMS: atom_id res chain seq x y z
N MET A 1 -32.04 -9.65 1.78
CA MET A 1 -30.92 -9.69 0.81
C MET A 1 -29.86 -10.60 1.40
N GLN A 2 -29.29 -11.49 0.59
CA GLN A 2 -28.19 -12.35 1.02
C GLN A 2 -26.98 -11.50 1.38
N ALA A 3 -26.28 -11.83 2.48
CA ALA A 3 -25.06 -11.13 2.86
C ALA A 3 -24.01 -11.25 1.76
N LYS A 4 -23.37 -10.14 1.41
CA LYS A 4 -22.32 -10.10 0.36
C LYS A 4 -20.98 -9.89 1.03
N ASN A 5 -20.11 -10.88 0.91
CA ASN A 5 -18.74 -10.77 1.39
C ASN A 5 -17.86 -10.05 0.36
N LEU A 6 -16.94 -9.25 0.83
CA LEU A 6 -15.98 -8.50 0.03
C LEU A 6 -14.56 -8.92 0.41
N CYS A 7 -13.62 -8.83 -0.53
CA CYS A 7 -12.21 -9.12 -0.29
C CYS A 7 -11.32 -7.98 -0.78
N PHE A 8 -10.35 -7.58 0.04
CA PHE A 8 -9.34 -6.58 -0.29
C PHE A 8 -7.98 -7.29 -0.38
N TYR A 9 -7.40 -7.32 -1.56
CA TYR A 9 -6.04 -7.80 -1.82
C TYR A 9 -5.11 -6.61 -1.94
N LEU A 10 -4.22 -6.46 -0.96
CA LEU A 10 -3.39 -5.27 -0.84
C LEU A 10 -1.91 -5.63 -0.87
N SER A 11 -1.11 -4.80 -1.52
CA SER A 11 0.34 -4.93 -1.52
C SER A 11 0.91 -4.88 -0.10
N ASP A 12 1.86 -5.76 0.19
CA ASP A 12 2.67 -5.73 1.40
C ASP A 12 4.04 -5.04 1.19
N HIS A 13 4.22 -4.36 0.05
CA HIS A 13 5.38 -3.54 -0.23
C HIS A 13 5.20 -2.11 0.26
N GLY A 14 5.57 -1.86 1.51
CA GLY A 14 5.43 -0.56 2.15
C GLY A 14 4.01 -0.26 2.65
N PHE A 15 3.90 0.73 3.53
CA PHE A 15 2.64 1.05 4.21
C PHE A 15 1.68 1.93 3.39
N GLY A 16 2.10 2.48 2.26
CA GLY A 16 1.26 3.36 1.43
C GLY A 16 -0.01 2.68 0.96
N HIS A 17 0.10 1.45 0.45
CA HIS A 17 -1.04 0.67 -0.05
C HIS A 17 -2.07 0.39 1.05
N ILE A 18 -1.64 -0.13 2.19
CA ILE A 18 -2.56 -0.38 3.29
C ILE A 18 -3.16 0.92 3.84
N ALA A 19 -2.36 1.98 3.99
CA ALA A 19 -2.81 3.25 4.55
C ALA A 19 -3.93 3.90 3.73
N ARG A 20 -3.81 3.90 2.39
CA ARG A 20 -4.85 4.44 1.50
C ARG A 20 -6.11 3.59 1.43
N ASN A 21 -6.00 2.29 1.74
CA ASN A 21 -7.14 1.38 1.75
C ASN A 21 -7.89 1.34 3.09
N ILE A 22 -7.33 1.82 4.20
CA ILE A 22 -8.02 1.87 5.50
C ILE A 22 -9.39 2.60 5.40
N PRO A 23 -9.51 3.81 4.83
CA PRO A 23 -10.80 4.46 4.67
C PRO A 23 -11.77 3.68 3.78
N LEU A 24 -11.27 3.03 2.72
CA LEU A 24 -12.08 2.21 1.80
C LEU A 24 -12.61 0.96 2.51
N ILE A 25 -11.78 0.29 3.30
CA ILE A 25 -12.17 -0.87 4.12
C ILE A 25 -13.24 -0.44 5.13
N ALA A 26 -13.03 0.67 5.84
CA ALA A 26 -13.99 1.18 6.81
C ALA A 26 -15.36 1.47 6.17
N GLU A 27 -15.36 2.07 4.97
CA GLU A 27 -16.61 2.36 4.25
C GLU A 27 -17.27 1.08 3.72
N ALA A 28 -16.48 0.12 3.23
CA ALA A 28 -17.00 -1.19 2.82
C ALA A 28 -17.69 -1.90 3.98
N VAL A 29 -17.09 -1.88 5.17
CA VAL A 29 -17.68 -2.47 6.39
C VAL A 29 -19.01 -1.79 6.77
N ARG A 30 -19.11 -0.47 6.63
CA ARG A 30 -20.34 0.27 6.94
C ARG A 30 -21.47 -0.03 5.96
N ARG A 31 -21.14 -0.39 4.71
CA ARG A 31 -22.12 -0.59 3.63
C ARG A 31 -22.49 -2.04 3.37
N THR A 32 -21.64 -2.99 3.75
CA THR A 32 -21.96 -4.41 3.59
C THR A 32 -22.66 -4.97 4.83
N ASN A 33 -23.49 -5.96 4.62
CA ASN A 33 -24.05 -6.80 5.70
C ASN A 33 -23.32 -8.15 5.82
N GLY A 34 -22.23 -8.34 5.06
CA GLY A 34 -21.38 -9.52 5.09
C GLY A 34 -20.04 -9.25 5.77
N PHE A 35 -19.08 -10.15 5.54
CA PHE A 35 -17.73 -10.00 5.99
C PHE A 35 -16.88 -9.22 4.97
N VAL A 36 -15.92 -8.47 5.47
CA VAL A 36 -14.87 -7.84 4.69
C VAL A 36 -13.55 -8.54 5.02
N TYR A 37 -13.03 -9.27 4.06
CA TYR A 37 -11.73 -9.93 4.17
C TYR A 37 -10.62 -8.97 3.75
N VAL A 38 -9.56 -8.90 4.54
CA VAL A 38 -8.37 -8.08 4.24
C VAL A 38 -7.15 -8.98 4.17
N VAL A 39 -6.55 -9.06 2.99
CA VAL A 39 -5.42 -9.94 2.67
C VAL A 39 -4.19 -9.08 2.41
N CYS A 40 -3.19 -9.18 3.26
CA CYS A 40 -1.95 -8.41 3.19
C CYS A 40 -0.88 -9.02 4.09
N GLY A 41 0.34 -8.49 4.05
CA GLY A 41 1.42 -8.89 4.95
C GLY A 41 1.08 -8.65 6.43
N LYS A 42 1.57 -9.52 7.31
CA LYS A 42 1.25 -9.51 8.75
C LYS A 42 1.39 -8.13 9.41
N ARG A 43 2.52 -7.44 9.20
CA ARG A 43 2.77 -6.11 9.80
C ARG A 43 1.78 -5.05 9.30
N HIS A 44 1.39 -5.15 8.02
CA HIS A 44 0.41 -4.25 7.41
C HIS A 44 -0.99 -4.48 7.99
N LEU A 45 -1.36 -5.74 8.26
CA LEU A 45 -2.62 -6.07 8.92
C LEU A 45 -2.67 -5.57 10.35
N GLU A 46 -1.56 -5.64 11.10
CA GLU A 46 -1.48 -5.08 12.45
C GLU A 46 -1.72 -3.57 12.45
N PHE A 47 -1.09 -2.86 11.50
CA PHE A 47 -1.31 -1.42 11.29
C PHE A 47 -2.76 -1.11 10.88
N ALA A 48 -3.32 -1.85 9.92
CA ALA A 48 -4.70 -1.68 9.50
C ALA A 48 -5.68 -1.90 10.65
N LYS A 49 -5.46 -2.96 11.44
CA LYS A 49 -6.30 -3.31 12.59
C LYS A 49 -6.36 -2.18 13.61
N ALA A 50 -5.20 -1.62 13.97
CA ALA A 50 -5.12 -0.53 14.92
C ALA A 50 -5.88 0.72 14.42
N ASN A 51 -5.67 1.12 13.17
CA ASN A 51 -6.36 2.27 12.58
C ASN A 51 -7.88 2.03 12.41
N LEU A 52 -8.30 0.83 12.02
CA LEU A 52 -9.72 0.50 11.83
C LEU A 52 -10.50 0.45 13.14
N LEU A 53 -9.86 0.10 14.25
CA LEU A 53 -10.48 0.14 15.58
C LEU A 53 -10.84 1.57 16.03
N GLU A 54 -10.17 2.59 15.52
CA GLU A 54 -10.51 3.99 15.78
C GLU A 54 -11.66 4.50 14.89
N LEU A 55 -11.81 3.92 13.69
CA LEU A 55 -12.79 4.34 12.69
C LEU A 55 -14.13 3.62 12.78
N LEU A 56 -14.16 2.47 13.43
CA LEU A 56 -15.30 1.55 13.44
C LEU A 56 -15.74 1.22 14.86
N THR A 57 -17.04 0.98 15.02
CA THR A 57 -17.55 0.43 16.29
C THR A 57 -17.10 -1.01 16.49
N PRO A 58 -17.13 -1.56 17.74
CA PRO A 58 -16.81 -2.96 17.97
C PRO A 58 -17.67 -3.94 17.14
N GLU A 59 -18.95 -3.62 16.94
CA GLU A 59 -19.86 -4.41 16.11
C GLU A 59 -19.38 -4.41 14.64
N GLN A 60 -19.12 -3.24 14.07
CA GLN A 60 -18.59 -3.11 12.71
C GLN A 60 -17.25 -3.84 12.55
N SER A 61 -16.34 -3.68 13.50
CA SER A 61 -15.03 -4.34 13.50
C SER A 61 -15.16 -5.87 13.52
N SER A 62 -16.21 -6.42 14.11
CA SER A 62 -16.48 -7.86 14.13
C SER A 62 -16.80 -8.45 12.75
N HIS A 63 -17.10 -7.63 11.75
CA HIS A 63 -17.30 -8.03 10.36
C HIS A 63 -16.01 -8.12 9.55
N ILE A 64 -14.86 -7.74 10.10
CA ILE A 64 -13.58 -7.83 9.39
C ILE A 64 -12.92 -9.18 9.67
N ARG A 65 -12.32 -9.75 8.62
CA ARG A 65 -11.49 -10.96 8.68
C ARG A 65 -10.12 -10.66 8.09
N TYR A 66 -9.09 -10.84 8.89
CA TYR A 66 -7.71 -10.58 8.47
C TYR A 66 -7.03 -11.88 8.08
N ARG A 67 -6.35 -11.88 6.92
CA ARG A 67 -5.57 -13.02 6.44
C ARG A 67 -4.17 -12.56 6.06
N ALA A 68 -3.18 -13.05 6.78
CA ALA A 68 -1.77 -12.71 6.56
C ALA A 68 -1.20 -13.54 5.41
N GLU A 69 -0.81 -12.84 4.34
CA GLU A 69 -0.21 -13.42 3.14
C GLU A 69 0.91 -12.53 2.63
N HIS A 70 1.92 -13.12 2.00
CA HIS A 70 2.85 -12.37 1.16
C HIS A 70 2.17 -12.10 -0.18
N THR A 71 1.95 -10.84 -0.51
CA THR A 71 1.05 -10.48 -1.62
C THR A 71 1.78 -10.12 -2.91
N ASP A 72 2.93 -9.46 -2.83
CA ASP A 72 3.75 -9.10 -3.98
C ASP A 72 5.24 -8.93 -3.62
N ILE A 73 6.08 -8.69 -4.63
CA ILE A 73 7.53 -8.59 -4.45
C ILE A 73 7.95 -7.13 -4.18
N GLY A 74 7.37 -6.18 -4.90
CA GLY A 74 7.82 -4.79 -4.86
C GLY A 74 9.18 -4.58 -5.50
N LEU A 75 9.93 -3.57 -5.03
CA LEU A 75 11.31 -3.33 -5.44
C LEU A 75 12.29 -3.85 -4.39
N ILE A 76 13.27 -4.63 -4.82
CA ILE A 76 14.38 -5.09 -4.00
C ILE A 76 15.55 -4.12 -4.21
N LEU A 77 16.03 -3.51 -3.14
CA LEU A 77 17.11 -2.53 -3.20
C LEU A 77 18.44 -3.16 -2.74
N GLN A 78 19.54 -2.69 -3.31
CA GLN A 78 20.88 -3.01 -2.83
C GLN A 78 21.06 -2.43 -1.42
N GLN A 79 21.70 -3.19 -0.56
CA GLN A 79 21.90 -2.78 0.83
C GLN A 79 22.61 -1.41 0.94
N GLY A 80 22.06 -0.52 1.74
CA GLY A 80 22.61 0.82 2.00
C GLY A 80 22.44 1.83 0.86
N THR A 81 21.65 1.53 -0.15
CA THR A 81 21.42 2.40 -1.31
C THR A 81 19.93 2.53 -1.66
N LEU A 82 19.63 3.38 -2.64
CA LEU A 82 18.32 3.45 -3.30
C LEU A 82 18.33 2.76 -4.67
N LEU A 83 19.42 2.09 -5.03
CA LEU A 83 19.54 1.40 -6.31
C LEU A 83 18.83 0.04 -6.26
N VAL A 84 18.15 -0.31 -7.33
CA VAL A 84 17.49 -1.61 -7.46
C VAL A 84 18.54 -2.72 -7.60
N ASP A 85 18.39 -3.79 -6.82
CA ASP A 85 19.11 -5.03 -7.03
C ASP A 85 18.40 -5.84 -8.13
N THR A 86 18.79 -5.60 -9.36
CA THR A 86 18.15 -6.17 -10.55
C THR A 86 18.25 -7.71 -10.56
N ALA A 87 19.33 -8.29 -10.06
CA ALA A 87 19.50 -9.73 -10.03
C ALA A 87 18.53 -10.37 -9.01
N ALA A 88 18.55 -9.91 -7.76
CA ALA A 88 17.66 -10.39 -6.73
C ALA A 88 16.18 -10.17 -7.08
N LEU A 89 15.85 -9.01 -7.69
CA LEU A 89 14.50 -8.71 -8.15
C LEU A 89 14.05 -9.64 -9.28
N THR A 90 14.94 -9.95 -10.23
CA THR A 90 14.66 -10.87 -11.33
C THR A 90 14.31 -12.27 -10.80
N ASP A 91 15.14 -12.80 -9.90
CA ASP A 91 14.94 -14.14 -9.32
C ASP A 91 13.64 -14.21 -8.52
N ALA A 92 13.37 -13.20 -7.67
CA ALA A 92 12.15 -13.14 -6.86
C ALA A 92 10.88 -13.05 -7.74
N CYS A 93 10.89 -12.21 -8.77
CA CYS A 93 9.77 -12.08 -9.69
C CYS A 93 9.55 -13.33 -10.52
N ALA A 94 10.62 -14.02 -10.96
CA ALA A 94 10.52 -15.28 -11.68
C ALA A 94 9.88 -16.37 -10.81
N GLN A 95 10.31 -16.49 -9.55
CA GLN A 95 9.71 -17.42 -8.60
C GLN A 95 8.23 -17.10 -8.34
N TYR A 96 7.91 -15.85 -8.08
CA TYR A 96 6.52 -15.40 -7.87
C TYR A 96 5.61 -15.74 -9.05
N LEU A 97 6.08 -15.54 -10.28
CA LEU A 97 5.34 -15.90 -11.49
C LEU A 97 5.19 -17.42 -11.65
N ALA A 98 6.17 -18.21 -11.27
CA ALA A 98 6.09 -19.67 -11.31
C ALA A 98 5.07 -20.24 -10.30
N GLU A 99 4.96 -19.64 -9.12
CA GLU A 99 4.03 -20.05 -8.07
C GLU A 99 2.59 -19.52 -8.30
N ARG A 100 2.44 -18.44 -9.07
CA ARG A 100 1.17 -17.73 -9.29
C ARG A 100 0.00 -18.63 -9.74
N PRO A 101 0.14 -19.55 -10.73
CA PRO A 101 -1.00 -20.32 -11.22
C PRO A 101 -1.64 -21.19 -10.14
N GLU A 102 -0.84 -21.89 -9.35
CA GLU A 102 -1.33 -22.73 -8.27
C GLU A 102 -1.95 -21.88 -7.15
N ARG A 103 -1.30 -20.77 -6.81
CA ARG A 103 -1.81 -19.84 -5.81
C ARG A 103 -3.17 -19.24 -6.25
N ALA A 104 -3.29 -18.83 -7.51
CA ALA A 104 -4.54 -18.29 -8.04
C ALA A 104 -5.67 -19.32 -8.01
N LYS A 105 -5.37 -20.60 -8.27
CA LYS A 105 -6.33 -21.69 -8.20
C LYS A 105 -6.81 -21.92 -6.76
N GLN A 106 -5.89 -22.02 -5.81
CA GLN A 106 -6.23 -22.19 -4.39
C GLN A 106 -7.08 -21.03 -3.88
N GLU A 107 -6.73 -19.82 -4.29
CA GLU A 107 -7.48 -18.63 -3.92
C GLU A 107 -8.86 -18.57 -4.58
N ALA A 108 -8.99 -19.00 -5.82
CA ALA A 108 -10.30 -19.09 -6.49
C ALA A 108 -11.25 -20.04 -5.75
N ASP A 109 -10.72 -21.17 -5.27
CA ASP A 109 -11.51 -22.11 -4.46
C ASP A 109 -11.90 -21.49 -3.11
N TRP A 110 -10.99 -20.76 -2.48
CA TRP A 110 -11.25 -20.04 -1.25
C TRP A 110 -12.35 -18.97 -1.43
N LEU A 111 -12.28 -18.18 -2.51
CA LEU A 111 -13.27 -17.14 -2.82
C LEU A 111 -14.67 -17.73 -2.97
N ARG A 112 -14.80 -18.89 -3.64
CA ARG A 112 -16.08 -19.60 -3.78
C ARG A 112 -16.60 -20.12 -2.46
N GLN A 113 -15.73 -20.75 -1.64
CA GLN A 113 -16.07 -21.29 -0.33
C GLN A 113 -16.55 -20.23 0.66
N HIS A 114 -16.11 -18.98 0.49
CA HIS A 114 -16.45 -17.87 1.36
C HIS A 114 -17.48 -16.92 0.75
N ASP A 115 -18.17 -17.33 -0.33
CA ASP A 115 -19.22 -16.55 -0.99
C ASP A 115 -18.80 -15.08 -1.23
N VAL A 116 -17.56 -14.86 -1.68
CA VAL A 116 -17.06 -13.51 -1.98
C VAL A 116 -17.72 -13.01 -3.25
N ALA A 117 -18.44 -11.90 -3.16
CA ALA A 117 -19.21 -11.33 -4.28
C ALA A 117 -18.38 -10.38 -5.14
N ALA A 118 -17.44 -9.68 -4.52
CA ALA A 118 -16.52 -8.78 -5.21
C ALA A 118 -15.20 -8.63 -4.46
N ALA A 119 -14.16 -8.28 -5.19
CA ALA A 119 -12.84 -8.02 -4.64
C ALA A 119 -12.28 -6.68 -5.11
N LEU A 120 -11.49 -6.04 -4.25
CA LEU A 120 -10.64 -4.90 -4.60
C LEU A 120 -9.20 -5.40 -4.64
N CYS A 121 -8.48 -5.05 -5.69
CA CYS A 121 -7.06 -5.35 -5.87
C CYS A 121 -6.25 -4.06 -5.92
N ASP A 122 -5.35 -3.91 -4.97
CA ASP A 122 -4.31 -2.89 -4.96
C ASP A 122 -2.95 -3.60 -5.05
N MET A 123 -2.55 -3.93 -6.26
CA MET A 123 -1.31 -4.53 -6.77
C MET A 123 -1.24 -6.08 -6.86
N PRO A 124 -1.68 -6.93 -5.92
CA PRO A 124 -1.37 -8.37 -5.94
C PRO A 124 -1.82 -9.09 -7.21
N LEU A 125 -0.84 -9.52 -8.03
CA LEU A 125 -1.05 -10.06 -9.39
C LEU A 125 -1.89 -11.34 -9.42
N TRP A 126 -1.64 -12.28 -8.48
CA TRP A 126 -2.34 -13.57 -8.43
C TRP A 126 -3.83 -13.43 -8.12
N SER A 127 -4.24 -12.35 -7.45
CA SER A 127 -5.66 -12.11 -7.13
C SER A 127 -6.51 -11.85 -8.38
N ILE A 128 -5.91 -11.33 -9.44
CA ILE A 128 -6.58 -11.06 -10.72
C ILE A 128 -7.04 -12.39 -11.34
N SER A 129 -6.12 -13.32 -11.54
CA SER A 129 -6.46 -14.66 -12.05
C SER A 129 -7.35 -15.45 -11.10
N ALA A 130 -7.20 -15.26 -9.79
CA ALA A 130 -8.06 -15.93 -8.81
C ALA A 130 -9.52 -15.48 -8.93
N CYS A 131 -9.75 -14.18 -9.03
CA CYS A 131 -11.09 -13.62 -9.22
C CYS A 131 -11.70 -14.04 -10.56
N GLU A 132 -10.91 -14.01 -11.65
CA GLU A 132 -11.34 -14.49 -12.97
C GLU A 132 -11.81 -15.95 -12.88
N GLN A 133 -11.00 -16.85 -12.31
CA GLN A 133 -11.33 -18.27 -12.15
C GLN A 133 -12.54 -18.51 -11.23
N ALA A 134 -12.72 -17.67 -10.20
CA ALA A 134 -13.84 -17.79 -9.28
C ALA A 134 -15.13 -17.18 -9.82
N GLY A 135 -15.10 -16.38 -10.88
CA GLY A 135 -16.24 -15.59 -11.37
C GLY A 135 -16.58 -14.43 -10.43
N VAL A 136 -15.61 -13.92 -9.69
CA VAL A 136 -15.74 -12.79 -8.75
C VAL A 136 -15.37 -11.50 -9.48
N THR A 137 -16.22 -10.49 -9.39
CA THR A 137 -15.90 -9.17 -9.94
C THR A 137 -14.73 -8.54 -9.19
N LEU A 138 -13.68 -8.16 -9.91
CA LEU A 138 -12.53 -7.49 -9.36
C LEU A 138 -12.48 -6.02 -9.79
N LEU A 139 -12.36 -5.12 -8.83
CA LEU A 139 -12.03 -3.71 -9.04
C LEU A 139 -10.54 -3.50 -8.75
N TYR A 140 -9.78 -3.14 -9.76
CA TYR A 140 -8.41 -2.66 -9.56
C TYR A 140 -8.44 -1.22 -9.05
N VAL A 141 -7.66 -0.91 -8.02
CA VAL A 141 -7.54 0.45 -7.48
C VAL A 141 -6.07 0.80 -7.33
N GLY A 142 -5.62 1.82 -8.03
CA GLY A 142 -4.19 2.15 -7.98
C GLY A 142 -3.83 3.43 -8.72
N ASN A 143 -2.54 3.73 -8.68
CA ASN A 143 -1.93 4.86 -9.37
C ASN A 143 -0.76 4.44 -10.27
N PHE A 144 -0.37 3.17 -10.24
CA PHE A 144 0.62 2.54 -11.10
C PHE A 144 0.37 1.02 -11.08
N THR A 145 0.94 0.26 -12.02
CA THR A 145 1.09 -1.19 -11.94
C THR A 145 2.55 -1.55 -11.72
N TRP A 146 2.88 -2.77 -11.32
CA TRP A 146 4.28 -3.17 -11.27
C TRP A 146 4.94 -3.21 -12.66
N THR A 147 4.15 -3.28 -13.72
CA THR A 147 4.66 -3.51 -15.07
C THR A 147 5.53 -2.37 -15.58
N GLU A 148 5.07 -1.10 -15.42
CA GLU A 148 5.85 0.06 -15.87
C GLU A 148 7.18 0.20 -15.12
N LEU A 149 7.19 -0.13 -13.81
CA LEU A 149 8.43 -0.12 -13.02
C LEU A 149 9.35 -1.28 -13.41
N TYR A 150 8.80 -2.48 -13.53
CA TYR A 150 9.57 -3.67 -13.85
C TYR A 150 10.12 -3.66 -15.27
N ARG A 151 9.48 -2.97 -16.21
CA ARG A 151 9.98 -2.77 -17.57
C ARG A 151 11.37 -2.14 -17.60
N GLU A 152 11.68 -1.29 -16.62
CA GLU A 152 12.99 -0.62 -16.54
C GLU A 152 14.11 -1.55 -16.00
N PHE A 153 13.78 -2.55 -15.21
CA PHE A 153 14.74 -3.32 -14.44
C PHE A 153 14.81 -4.81 -14.80
N LEU A 154 13.72 -5.38 -15.33
CA LEU A 154 13.59 -6.82 -15.50
C LEU A 154 13.68 -7.27 -16.97
N PRO A 155 14.12 -8.52 -17.22
CA PRO A 155 14.05 -9.13 -18.55
C PRO A 155 12.63 -9.08 -19.13
N GLU A 156 12.57 -8.95 -20.46
CA GLU A 156 11.32 -8.74 -21.19
C GLU A 156 10.26 -9.81 -20.91
N HIS A 157 10.64 -11.08 -20.82
CA HIS A 157 9.70 -12.16 -20.57
C HIS A 157 9.06 -12.10 -19.19
N ILE A 158 9.71 -11.48 -18.19
CA ILE A 158 9.19 -11.32 -16.83
C ILE A 158 8.19 -10.18 -16.79
N TRP A 159 8.57 -8.94 -17.17
CA TRP A 159 7.63 -7.84 -17.10
C TRP A 159 6.43 -8.01 -18.05
N LYS A 160 6.60 -8.67 -19.21
CA LYS A 160 5.48 -9.04 -20.08
C LYS A 160 4.51 -10.03 -19.44
N ALA A 161 5.00 -10.94 -18.60
CA ALA A 161 4.14 -11.84 -17.84
C ALA A 161 3.28 -11.10 -16.79
N TYR A 162 3.84 -10.04 -16.16
CA TYR A 162 3.08 -9.11 -15.32
C TYR A 162 2.05 -8.34 -16.15
N ALA A 163 2.45 -7.76 -17.28
CA ALA A 163 1.56 -7.04 -18.19
C ALA A 163 0.34 -7.91 -18.63
N ALA A 164 0.62 -9.14 -19.03
CA ALA A 164 -0.43 -10.08 -19.46
C ALA A 164 -1.47 -10.35 -18.38
N GLU A 165 -1.08 -10.27 -17.11
CA GLU A 165 -2.03 -10.44 -16.02
C GLU A 165 -2.86 -9.19 -15.77
N TYR A 166 -2.25 -8.00 -15.73
CA TYR A 166 -2.98 -6.74 -15.59
C TYR A 166 -3.94 -6.48 -16.75
N GLN A 167 -3.63 -6.94 -17.97
CA GLN A 167 -4.53 -6.85 -19.14
C GLN A 167 -5.87 -7.61 -18.99
N LYS A 168 -6.02 -8.46 -17.97
CA LYS A 168 -7.28 -9.15 -17.68
C LYS A 168 -8.25 -8.29 -16.88
N ILE A 169 -7.79 -7.21 -16.28
CA ILE A 169 -8.60 -6.30 -15.46
C ILE A 169 -9.69 -5.68 -16.32
N GLN A 170 -10.93 -5.77 -15.85
CA GLN A 170 -12.12 -5.24 -16.53
C GLN A 170 -12.63 -3.93 -15.91
N HIS A 171 -12.38 -3.71 -14.62
CA HIS A 171 -12.81 -2.51 -13.92
C HIS A 171 -11.66 -1.92 -13.13
N GLY A 172 -11.42 -0.62 -13.30
CA GLY A 172 -10.35 0.09 -12.61
C GLY A 172 -10.77 1.45 -12.11
N MET A 173 -10.29 1.81 -10.94
CA MET A 173 -10.38 3.14 -10.36
C MET A 173 -8.97 3.67 -10.17
N LEU A 174 -8.66 4.76 -10.86
CA LEU A 174 -7.34 5.37 -10.84
C LEU A 174 -7.34 6.55 -9.88
N TYR A 175 -6.36 6.60 -9.01
CA TYR A 175 -6.14 7.79 -8.18
C TYR A 175 -5.64 8.96 -9.02
N ALA A 176 -5.98 10.18 -8.62
CA ALA A 176 -5.33 11.38 -9.15
C ALA A 176 -3.81 11.24 -9.04
N LEU A 177 -3.08 11.78 -10.01
CA LEU A 177 -1.62 11.65 -10.15
C LEU A 177 -1.15 10.20 -10.43
N HIS A 178 -1.98 9.39 -11.06
CA HIS A 178 -1.55 8.07 -11.54
C HIS A 178 -0.49 8.18 -12.64
N ASN A 179 0.35 7.14 -12.76
CA ASN A 179 1.31 7.04 -13.86
C ASN A 179 0.55 6.79 -15.18
N PRO A 180 0.62 7.69 -16.18
CA PRO A 180 -0.10 7.52 -17.44
C PRO A 180 0.34 6.27 -18.22
N GLU A 181 1.57 5.78 -18.03
CA GLU A 181 2.05 4.57 -18.70
C GLU A 181 1.30 3.30 -18.28
N MET A 182 0.72 3.29 -17.07
CA MET A 182 -0.08 2.16 -16.60
C MET A 182 -1.27 1.84 -17.53
N LEU A 183 -1.78 2.85 -18.26
CA LEU A 183 -2.92 2.68 -19.16
C LEU A 183 -2.61 1.70 -20.30
N GLU A 184 -1.34 1.56 -20.71
CA GLU A 184 -0.92 0.57 -21.70
C GLU A 184 -1.19 -0.87 -21.22
N PHE A 185 -1.22 -1.08 -19.91
CA PHE A 185 -1.38 -2.39 -19.27
C PHE A 185 -2.81 -2.67 -18.80
N LEU A 186 -3.72 -1.71 -19.00
CA LEU A 186 -5.15 -1.82 -18.65
C LEU A 186 -6.06 -1.63 -19.86
N PRO A 187 -5.78 -2.21 -21.02
CA PRO A 187 -6.47 -1.88 -22.29
C PRO A 187 -7.94 -2.30 -22.35
N ARG A 188 -8.36 -3.20 -21.47
CA ARG A 188 -9.74 -3.73 -21.41
C ARG A 188 -10.54 -3.18 -20.24
N ALA A 189 -9.89 -2.41 -19.36
CA ALA A 189 -10.52 -1.93 -18.16
C ALA A 189 -11.47 -0.77 -18.48
N GLU A 190 -12.67 -0.84 -17.94
CA GLU A 190 -13.52 0.33 -17.76
C GLU A 190 -12.94 1.13 -16.60
N LEU A 191 -12.36 2.29 -16.92
CA LEU A 191 -11.59 3.11 -15.99
C LEU A 191 -12.43 4.30 -15.50
N SER A 192 -12.34 4.56 -14.22
CA SER A 192 -12.82 5.79 -13.59
C SER A 192 -11.67 6.45 -12.81
N GLU A 193 -11.72 7.77 -12.69
CA GLU A 193 -10.75 8.51 -11.88
C GLU A 193 -11.37 8.93 -10.55
N THR A 194 -10.54 8.96 -9.52
CA THR A 194 -10.92 9.45 -8.19
C THR A 194 -9.84 10.38 -7.64
N SER A 195 -10.20 11.17 -6.64
CA SER A 195 -9.22 11.98 -5.92
C SER A 195 -8.28 11.11 -5.08
N LEU A 196 -7.26 11.75 -4.50
CA LEU A 196 -6.38 11.09 -3.53
C LEU A 196 -7.19 10.72 -2.29
N VAL A 197 -6.87 9.54 -1.74
CA VAL A 197 -7.45 9.05 -0.49
C VAL A 197 -6.38 9.12 0.60
N ALA A 198 -6.72 9.75 1.70
CA ALA A 198 -5.88 9.85 2.88
C ALA A 198 -6.64 9.38 4.12
N ARG A 199 -5.92 8.95 5.15
CA ARG A 199 -6.51 8.73 6.47
C ARG A 199 -7.02 10.05 7.05
N PRO A 200 -8.02 10.04 7.94
CA PRO A 200 -8.50 11.25 8.60
C PRO A 200 -7.36 11.99 9.30
N PHE A 201 -7.41 13.31 9.26
CA PHE A 201 -6.52 14.21 10.00
C PHE A 201 -7.16 14.59 11.33
N HIS A 202 -6.33 14.81 12.36
CA HIS A 202 -6.75 15.20 13.70
C HIS A 202 -6.30 16.65 13.96
N PRO A 203 -7.17 17.67 13.72
CA PRO A 203 -6.76 19.07 13.79
C PRO A 203 -6.17 19.52 15.14
N ASP A 204 -6.61 18.91 16.24
CA ASP A 204 -6.08 19.20 17.57
C ASP A 204 -4.64 18.69 17.74
N GLU A 205 -4.37 17.46 17.27
CA GLU A 205 -3.04 16.86 17.27
C GLU A 205 -2.08 17.65 16.37
N ILE A 206 -2.52 18.04 15.18
CA ILE A 206 -1.74 18.87 14.26
C ILE A 206 -1.36 20.19 14.92
N ARG A 207 -2.31 20.86 15.59
CA ARG A 207 -2.05 22.08 16.35
C ARG A 207 -1.07 21.86 17.52
N ALA A 208 -1.23 20.75 18.24
CA ALA A 208 -0.37 20.39 19.35
C ALA A 208 1.07 20.13 18.90
N ILE A 209 1.26 19.41 17.80
CA ILE A 209 2.59 19.18 17.19
C ILE A 209 3.21 20.51 16.79
N ARG A 210 2.45 21.35 16.07
CA ARG A 210 2.95 22.62 15.57
C ARG A 210 3.31 23.61 16.68
N ALA A 211 2.54 23.65 17.75
CA ALA A 211 2.72 24.56 18.90
C ALA A 211 4.00 24.27 19.71
N GLN A 212 4.64 23.12 19.54
CA GLN A 212 5.89 22.78 20.21
C GLN A 212 7.10 23.51 19.61
N HIS A 213 6.94 24.12 18.43
CA HIS A 213 8.04 24.68 17.66
C HIS A 213 7.76 26.11 17.21
N THR A 214 8.76 26.98 17.39
CA THR A 214 8.77 28.35 16.84
C THR A 214 9.56 28.48 15.55
N CYS A 215 10.30 27.43 15.18
CA CYS A 215 11.05 27.30 13.92
C CYS A 215 10.26 26.47 12.89
N PRO A 216 10.70 26.44 11.64
CA PRO A 216 10.13 25.54 10.63
C PRO A 216 10.19 24.07 11.06
N VAL A 217 9.15 23.32 10.73
CA VAL A 217 9.03 21.88 10.97
C VAL A 217 9.23 21.14 9.65
N VAL A 218 10.15 20.18 9.66
CA VAL A 218 10.47 19.33 8.51
C VAL A 218 10.10 17.88 8.84
N PHE A 219 9.22 17.28 8.04
CA PHE A 219 8.94 15.85 8.14
C PHE A 219 9.78 15.07 7.14
N VAL A 220 10.46 14.00 7.59
CA VAL A 220 11.33 13.18 6.73
C VAL A 220 10.94 11.71 6.80
N ALA A 221 10.55 11.14 5.65
CA ALA A 221 10.18 9.73 5.52
C ALA A 221 10.73 9.14 4.23
N LEU A 222 11.68 8.21 4.33
CA LEU A 222 12.32 7.59 3.17
C LEU A 222 11.80 6.17 2.87
N GLY A 223 10.78 5.73 3.61
CA GLY A 223 10.22 4.39 3.52
C GLY A 223 11.12 3.31 4.14
N MET A 224 10.56 2.13 4.41
CA MET A 224 11.27 1.05 5.10
C MET A 224 12.28 0.31 4.23
N SER A 225 12.20 0.42 2.92
CA SER A 225 13.14 -0.24 1.99
C SER A 225 14.49 0.49 1.87
N ALA A 226 14.55 1.77 2.28
CA ALA A 226 15.78 2.54 2.28
C ALA A 226 16.54 2.32 3.60
N GLN A 227 17.67 1.60 3.54
CA GLN A 227 18.53 1.36 4.68
C GLN A 227 19.81 2.17 4.53
N PHE A 228 19.84 3.35 5.12
CA PHE A 228 21.06 4.16 5.14
C PHE A 228 21.90 3.81 6.36
N THR A 229 23.21 3.66 6.17
CA THR A 229 24.14 3.26 7.22
C THR A 229 24.95 4.42 7.81
N GLN A 230 24.99 5.55 7.10
CA GLN A 230 25.77 6.72 7.55
C GLN A 230 24.83 7.78 8.12
N PRO A 231 25.04 8.21 9.39
CA PRO A 231 24.28 9.29 9.97
C PRO A 231 24.64 10.62 9.31
N VAL A 232 23.61 11.45 9.13
CA VAL A 232 23.73 12.83 8.65
C VAL A 232 23.33 13.76 9.77
N SER A 233 24.27 14.60 10.24
CA SER A 233 23.96 15.59 11.27
C SER A 233 23.23 16.79 10.67
N VAL A 234 22.13 17.18 11.31
CA VAL A 234 21.40 18.43 11.09
C VAL A 234 21.50 19.39 12.26
N GLU A 235 22.48 19.15 13.14
CA GLU A 235 22.78 20.05 14.27
C GLU A 235 23.06 21.47 13.76
N GLY A 236 22.44 22.46 14.39
CA GLY A 236 22.60 23.88 14.01
C GLY A 236 21.76 24.34 12.83
N VAL A 237 20.96 23.47 12.21
CA VAL A 237 19.94 23.88 11.22
C VAL A 237 18.76 24.49 12.00
N GLU A 238 18.33 25.70 11.61
CA GLU A 238 17.20 26.41 12.24
C GLU A 238 15.84 25.81 11.81
N ALA A 239 15.65 24.52 12.12
CA ALA A 239 14.42 23.78 11.89
C ALA A 239 14.31 22.61 12.88
N HIS A 240 13.11 22.12 13.15
CA HIS A 240 12.89 20.88 13.85
C HIS A 240 12.54 19.76 12.88
N PHE A 241 13.15 18.59 13.03
CA PHE A 241 12.97 17.44 12.14
C PHE A 241 12.19 16.33 12.84
N TYR A 242 11.03 16.00 12.32
CA TYR A 242 10.35 14.74 12.63
C TYR A 242 10.73 13.71 11.58
N VAL A 243 11.37 12.63 12.01
CA VAL A 243 11.88 11.60 11.09
C VAL A 243 11.29 10.25 11.42
N THR A 244 10.89 9.49 10.41
CA THR A 244 10.46 8.10 10.63
C THR A 244 11.67 7.22 10.97
N GLU A 245 11.45 6.16 11.76
CA GLU A 245 12.50 5.17 12.07
C GLU A 245 13.23 4.73 10.79
N GLY A 246 14.56 4.55 10.90
CA GLY A 246 15.42 4.18 9.77
C GLY A 246 15.96 5.36 8.96
N VAL A 247 15.47 6.58 9.18
CA VAL A 247 16.07 7.80 8.61
C VAL A 247 17.27 8.20 9.48
N PRO A 248 18.51 8.24 8.95
CA PRO A 248 19.71 8.42 9.74
C PRO A 248 20.05 9.90 10.02
N LEU A 249 19.04 10.73 10.29
CA LEU A 249 19.30 12.11 10.73
C LEU A 249 19.59 12.16 12.23
N THR A 250 20.57 12.96 12.63
CA THR A 250 20.98 13.15 14.02
C THR A 250 21.11 14.64 14.36
N GLY A 251 20.77 15.00 15.58
CA GLY A 251 20.84 16.36 16.10
C GLY A 251 19.93 16.54 17.31
N SER A 252 20.16 17.58 18.11
CA SER A 252 19.30 17.96 19.22
C SER A 252 17.91 18.43 18.77
N ASN A 253 17.79 18.78 17.50
CA ASN A 253 16.58 19.23 16.80
C ASN A 253 15.87 18.10 16.00
N VAL A 254 16.17 16.82 16.32
CA VAL A 254 15.57 15.65 15.66
C VAL A 254 14.71 14.86 16.63
N THR A 255 13.47 14.56 16.24
CA THR A 255 12.58 13.64 16.93
C THR A 255 12.24 12.45 16.01
N VAL A 256 12.57 11.23 16.47
CA VAL A 256 12.25 10.01 15.75
C VAL A 256 10.81 9.60 16.02
N ILE A 257 10.04 9.38 14.96
CA ILE A 257 8.67 8.88 15.02
C ILE A 257 8.73 7.35 14.86
N PRO A 258 8.34 6.58 15.89
CA PRO A 258 8.30 5.12 15.81
C PRO A 258 7.37 4.62 14.71
N TYR A 259 7.68 3.47 14.10
CA TYR A 259 6.79 2.80 13.13
C TYR A 259 5.43 2.41 13.73
N SER A 260 5.34 2.31 15.04
CA SER A 260 4.09 2.06 15.76
C SER A 260 3.16 3.27 15.84
N THR A 261 3.62 4.46 15.43
CA THR A 261 2.80 5.68 15.44
C THR A 261 1.68 5.56 14.42
N LEU A 262 0.43 5.59 14.89
CA LEU A 262 -0.74 5.41 14.04
C LEU A 262 -1.01 6.64 13.16
N HIS A 263 -0.88 7.83 13.70
CA HIS A 263 -1.29 9.09 13.06
C HIS A 263 -0.12 9.86 12.44
N THR A 264 0.74 9.18 11.69
CA THR A 264 1.88 9.83 11.02
C THR A 264 1.45 10.92 10.03
N GLN A 265 0.22 10.86 9.50
CA GLN A 265 -0.35 11.89 8.63
C GLN A 265 -0.47 13.24 9.34
N ASP A 266 -0.65 13.27 10.66
CA ASP A 266 -0.76 14.52 11.41
C ASP A 266 0.58 15.25 11.52
N TYR A 267 1.70 14.52 11.59
CA TYR A 267 3.04 15.09 11.49
C TYR A 267 3.31 15.66 10.10
N VAL A 268 2.86 14.96 9.03
CA VAL A 268 2.94 15.48 7.65
C VAL A 268 2.14 16.79 7.53
N ALA A 269 0.93 16.83 8.08
CA ALA A 269 0.07 18.01 8.03
C ALA A 269 0.58 19.17 8.90
N ALA A 270 1.34 18.89 9.96
CA ALA A 270 1.96 19.90 10.82
C ALA A 270 3.26 20.47 10.24
N ALA A 271 3.86 19.83 9.24
CA ALA A 271 5.15 20.22 8.69
C ALA A 271 5.05 21.38 7.70
N ASP A 272 6.05 22.25 7.69
CA ASP A 272 6.25 23.30 6.68
C ASP A 272 6.91 22.72 5.42
N TYR A 273 7.75 21.67 5.60
CA TYR A 273 8.46 20.96 4.52
C TYR A 273 8.38 19.46 4.70
N VAL A 274 8.26 18.75 3.59
CA VAL A 274 8.26 17.28 3.57
C VAL A 274 9.37 16.78 2.67
N ILE A 275 10.24 15.93 3.20
CA ILE A 275 11.28 15.23 2.46
C ILE A 275 10.88 13.75 2.41
N THR A 276 10.59 13.27 1.23
CA THR A 276 10.18 11.88 1.03
C THR A 276 10.73 11.34 -0.30
N LYS A 277 10.82 10.01 -0.40
CA LYS A 277 11.03 9.40 -1.72
C LYS A 277 9.77 9.59 -2.56
N ALA A 278 9.93 9.67 -3.89
CA ALA A 278 8.79 9.57 -4.79
C ALA A 278 8.12 8.20 -4.60
N GLY A 279 6.84 8.19 -4.34
CA GLY A 279 6.04 7.00 -4.03
C GLY A 279 4.79 7.37 -3.23
N TRP A 280 3.96 6.40 -3.02
CA TRP A 280 2.72 6.55 -2.22
C TRP A 280 2.93 6.06 -0.80
#